data_ea3318c567da747a97520f991352ec74
#
_entry.id   ea3318c567da747a97520f991352ec74
#
_cell.length_a   1.000
_cell.length_b   1.000
_cell.length_c   1.000
_cell.angle_alpha   90.00
_cell.angle_beta   90.00
_cell.angle_gamma   90.00
#
_symmetry.space_group_name_H-M   'P 1'
#
loop_
_entity.id
_entity.type
_entity.pdbx_description
1 polymer ?
#
loop_
_entity_poly.entity_id
_entity_poly.type
_entity_poly.pdbx_seq_one_letter_code
_entity_poly.pdbx_strand_id
1 'polypeptide(L)' 'NITNCFVVEDAPAGVLSGKRAGARVLAVKTTHDAERLWRQGADFVVDNLTKVKARWSGNKIVLTIDSELRPSFE' A
#
# COMPACT_ATOMS: atom_id res chain seq x y z
N ASN A 1 7.48 -6.33 15.21
CA ASN A 1 7.08 -7.44 14.37
C ASN A 1 6.73 -6.94 12.98
N ILE A 2 7.32 -7.54 11.96
CA ILE A 2 7.15 -7.09 10.58
C ILE A 2 5.68 -7.12 10.12
N THR A 3 4.87 -8.04 10.66
CA THR A 3 3.46 -8.13 10.31
C THR A 3 2.64 -6.94 10.79
N ASN A 4 3.20 -6.13 11.70
CA ASN A 4 2.57 -4.92 12.19
C ASN A 4 3.06 -3.68 11.47
N CYS A 5 3.86 -3.85 10.42
CA CYS A 5 4.47 -2.74 9.69
C CYS A 5 3.77 -2.52 8.37
N PHE A 6 3.69 -1.24 7.99
CA PHE A 6 3.28 -0.85 6.66
C PHE A 6 4.51 -0.36 5.90
N VAL A 7 4.64 -0.85 4.68
CA VAL A 7 5.66 -0.38 3.76
C VAL A 7 4.96 0.45 2.69
N VAL A 8 5.47 1.63 2.41
CA VAL A 8 4.96 2.48 1.35
C VAL A 8 5.93 2.39 0.18
N GLU A 9 5.41 2.00 -0.99
CA GLU A 9 6.23 1.75 -2.17
C GLU A 9 5.56 2.30 -3.41
N ASP A 10 6.39 2.67 -4.40
CA ASP A 10 5.90 3.16 -5.69
C ASP A 10 6.27 2.24 -6.86
N ALA A 11 7.04 1.20 -6.63
CA ALA A 11 7.52 0.31 -7.68
C ALA A 11 7.07 -1.13 -7.41
N PRO A 12 6.73 -1.89 -8.49
CA PRO A 12 6.31 -3.28 -8.32
C PRO A 12 7.34 -4.16 -7.60
N ALA A 13 8.62 -3.97 -7.87
CA ALA A 13 9.67 -4.74 -7.21
C ALA A 13 9.69 -4.49 -5.70
N GLY A 14 9.48 -3.25 -5.28
CA GLY A 14 9.41 -2.90 -3.87
C GLY A 14 8.19 -3.49 -3.19
N VAL A 15 7.05 -3.50 -3.90
CA VAL A 15 5.83 -4.14 -3.38
C VAL A 15 6.10 -5.62 -3.12
N LEU A 16 6.68 -6.31 -4.11
CA LEU A 16 6.98 -7.74 -3.96
C LEU A 16 7.93 -7.98 -2.80
N SER A 17 8.96 -7.17 -2.67
CA SER A 17 9.93 -7.27 -1.58
C SER A 17 9.26 -7.12 -0.21
N GLY A 18 8.39 -6.11 -0.08
CA GLY A 18 7.66 -5.88 1.16
C GLY A 18 6.75 -7.05 1.51
N LYS A 19 6.05 -7.60 0.52
CA LYS A 19 5.18 -8.74 0.75
C LYS A 19 5.96 -9.99 1.11
N ARG A 20 7.10 -10.22 0.48
CA ARG A 20 7.96 -11.36 0.82
C ARG A 20 8.50 -11.26 2.24
N ALA A 21 8.70 -10.05 2.73
CA ALA A 21 9.13 -9.84 4.11
C ALA A 21 8.00 -9.98 5.11
N GLY A 22 6.75 -10.12 4.66
CA GLY A 22 5.59 -10.27 5.54
C GLY A 22 4.91 -8.98 5.94
N ALA A 23 5.32 -7.85 5.38
CA ALA A 23 4.72 -6.55 5.70
C ALA A 23 3.43 -6.34 4.91
N ARG A 24 2.60 -5.42 5.39
CA ARG A 24 1.52 -4.87 4.58
C ARG A 24 2.09 -3.77 3.71
N VAL A 25 1.64 -3.70 2.47
CA VAL A 25 2.19 -2.74 1.51
C VAL A 25 1.10 -1.83 1.00
N LEU A 26 1.33 -0.53 1.16
CA LEU A 26 0.55 0.52 0.53
C LEU A 26 1.36 1.01 -0.67
N ALA A 27 0.86 0.76 -1.87
CA ALA A 27 1.53 1.19 -3.08
C ALA A 27 0.96 2.53 -3.55
N VAL A 28 1.85 3.39 -4.03
CA VAL A 28 1.48 4.69 -4.57
C VAL A 28 1.69 4.64 -6.08
N LYS A 29 0.62 4.91 -6.82
CA LYS A 29 0.69 4.92 -8.28
C LYS A 29 1.33 6.22 -8.73
N THR A 30 2.59 6.16 -9.11
CA THR A 30 3.31 7.32 -9.66
C THR A 30 3.59 7.11 -11.14
N THR A 31 4.49 6.20 -11.48
CA THR A 31 4.89 5.93 -12.85
C THR A 31 4.42 4.57 -13.35
N HIS A 32 3.99 3.69 -12.46
CA HIS A 32 3.57 2.33 -12.81
C HIS A 32 2.05 2.20 -12.73
N ASP A 33 1.49 1.28 -13.52
CA ASP A 33 0.07 1.00 -13.50
C ASP A 33 -0.37 0.42 -12.15
N ALA A 34 -1.55 0.82 -11.69
CA ALA A 34 -2.13 0.28 -10.48
C ALA A 34 -2.24 -1.26 -10.56
N GLU A 35 -2.60 -1.79 -11.74
CA GLU A 35 -2.73 -3.23 -11.91
C GLU A 35 -1.41 -3.96 -11.65
N ARG A 36 -0.29 -3.41 -12.10
CA ARG A 36 1.02 -4.01 -11.86
C ARG A 36 1.35 -4.04 -10.37
N LEU A 37 0.99 -2.98 -9.66
CA LEU A 37 1.20 -2.91 -8.21
C LEU A 37 0.34 -3.95 -7.49
N TRP A 38 -0.93 -4.08 -7.90
CA TRP A 38 -1.82 -5.10 -7.35
C TRP A 38 -1.31 -6.51 -7.60
N ARG A 39 -0.77 -6.77 -8.79
CA ARG A 39 -0.28 -8.10 -9.14
C ARG A 39 0.92 -8.54 -8.31
N GLN A 40 1.70 -7.60 -7.80
CA GLN A 40 2.80 -7.91 -6.91
C GLN A 40 2.35 -8.11 -5.47
N GLY A 41 1.07 -7.96 -5.20
CA GLY A 41 0.50 -8.28 -3.90
C GLY A 41 0.26 -7.08 -3.00
N ALA A 42 0.25 -5.87 -3.53
CA ALA A 42 -0.07 -4.69 -2.72
C ALA A 42 -1.38 -4.89 -1.99
N ASP A 43 -1.42 -4.50 -0.74
CA ASP A 43 -2.65 -4.56 0.06
C ASP A 43 -3.56 -3.39 -0.29
N PHE A 44 -2.98 -2.24 -0.59
CA PHE A 44 -3.70 -1.03 -0.99
C PHE A 44 -2.93 -0.31 -2.08
N VAL A 45 -3.64 0.34 -2.99
CA VAL A 45 -3.03 1.19 -4.00
C VAL A 45 -3.77 2.52 -4.01
N VAL A 46 -3.02 3.61 -3.93
CA VAL A 46 -3.58 4.96 -3.99
C VAL A 46 -2.88 5.76 -5.08
N ASP A 47 -3.55 6.80 -5.54
CA ASP A 47 -3.04 7.66 -6.61
C ASP A 47 -1.85 8.50 -6.12
N ASN A 48 -1.95 8.98 -4.89
CA ASN A 48 -0.85 9.72 -4.24
C ASN A 48 -1.06 9.71 -2.73
N LEU A 49 -0.05 10.17 -2.00
CA LEU A 49 -0.08 10.12 -0.54
C LEU A 49 -1.07 11.07 0.11
N THR A 50 -1.62 12.03 -0.63
CA THR A 50 -2.66 12.91 -0.09
C THR A 50 -3.96 12.14 0.18
N LYS A 51 -4.08 10.92 -0.35
CA LYS A 51 -5.23 10.05 -0.14
C LYS A 51 -5.13 9.23 1.14
N VAL A 52 -4.04 9.38 1.89
CA VAL A 52 -3.80 8.60 3.10
C VAL A 52 -3.63 9.54 4.27
N LYS A 53 -4.35 9.27 5.35
CA LYS A 53 -4.22 10.02 6.59
C LYS A 53 -3.87 9.05 7.71
N ALA A 54 -3.02 9.50 8.62
CA ALA A 54 -2.63 8.71 9.77
C ALA A 54 -2.97 9.45 11.05
N ARG A 55 -3.44 8.73 12.06
CA ARG A 55 -3.70 9.31 13.37
C ARG A 55 -3.41 8.30 14.46
N TRP A 56 -3.10 8.78 15.63
CA TRP A 56 -2.95 7.94 16.80
C TRP A 56 -4.32 7.64 17.41
N SER A 57 -4.49 6.41 17.84
CA SER A 57 -5.66 5.97 18.59
C SER A 57 -5.14 5.07 19.71
N GLY A 58 -5.03 5.60 20.92
CA GLY A 58 -4.37 4.90 22.00
C GLY A 58 -2.90 4.68 21.66
N ASN A 59 -2.48 3.42 21.59
CA ASN A 59 -1.10 3.05 21.23
C ASN A 59 -0.99 2.53 19.79
N LYS A 60 -2.00 2.82 18.96
CA LYS A 60 -2.05 2.33 17.58
C LYS A 60 -2.09 3.51 16.62
N ILE A 61 -1.56 3.27 15.42
CA ILE A 61 -1.71 4.20 14.31
C ILE A 61 -2.83 3.68 13.42
N VAL A 62 -3.81 4.55 13.15
CA VAL A 62 -4.92 4.22 12.25
C VAL A 62 -4.66 4.94 10.93
N LEU A 63 -4.64 4.18 9.85
CA LEU A 63 -4.52 4.73 8.51
C LEU A 63 -5.90 4.77 7.87
N THR A 64 -6.27 5.93 7.36
CA THR A 64 -7.49 6.10 6.59
C THR A 64 -7.11 6.33 5.15
N ILE A 65 -7.63 5.50 4.26
CA ILE A 65 -7.34 5.58 2.83
C ILE A 65 -8.59 6.09 2.14
N ASP A 66 -8.44 7.25 1.48
CA ASP A 66 -9.50 7.86 0.71
C ASP A 66 -9.23 7.59 -0.77
N SER A 67 -10.26 7.19 -1.50
CA SER A 67 -10.17 6.96 -2.94
C SER A 67 -9.12 5.90 -3.32
N GLU A 68 -9.20 4.75 -2.68
CA GLU A 68 -8.35 3.61 -3.05
C GLU A 68 -8.61 3.18 -4.49
N LEU A 69 -7.52 2.89 -5.22
CA LEU A 69 -7.63 2.35 -6.58
C LEU A 69 -7.85 0.85 -6.51
N ARG A 70 -9.00 0.39 -6.96
CA ARG A 70 -9.35 -1.03 -6.93
C ARG A 70 -8.85 -1.74 -8.18
N PRO A 71 -8.48 -3.02 -8.07
CA PRO A 71 -8.12 -3.78 -9.27
C PRO A 71 -9.35 -3.97 -10.17
N SER A 72 -9.11 -3.88 -11.48
CA SER A 72 -10.17 -4.07 -12.47
C SER A 72 -10.18 -5.48 -13.05
N PHE A 73 -9.23 -6.32 -12.68
CA PHE A 73 -9.18 -7.71 -13.12
C PHE A 73 -9.94 -8.61 -12.17
N GLU A 74 -10.50 -9.65 -12.68
CA GLU A 74 -11.21 -10.65 -11.90
C GLU A 74 -10.32 -11.84 -11.59
#